data_98f8d023ead518fbf8f01e124fd482b1
#
_entry.id   98f8d023ead518fbf8f01e124fd482b1
#
_cell.length_a   1.000
_cell.length_b   1.000
_cell.length_c   1.000
_cell.angle_alpha   90.00
_cell.angle_beta   90.00
_cell.angle_gamma   90.00
#
_symmetry.space_group_name_H-M   'P 1'
#
loop_
_entity.id
_entity.type
_entity.pdbx_description
1 polymer ?
#
loop_
_entity_poly.entity_id
_entity_poly.type
_entity_poly.pdbx_seq_one_letter_code
_entity_poly.pdbx_strand_id
1 'polypeptide(L)'
;FTETHELYELYYLRNLFPIYMNKLDYRIHCFYTNEISHFQNLSVLPYMILTSEFAITCSSDYQMGILYQSPDILQALWDVFHSHQDLCQPAFQTFPIIANDLPSLFQFVANTRSSAELIIDIQPEACILPFLRRNLLEDIINRDIPMPNSVLSLADNLFSDNMQRIKDGKFIIYFTEHGMTRFLQEGLFEEIPPAFYHPLNIEQRIYILHKISECCHDGSYRILK
;
A
#
# COMPACT_ATOMS: atom_id res chain seq x y z
N PHE A 1 7.75 -8.77 -20.97
CA PHE A 1 7.06 -8.86 -19.66
C PHE A 1 7.43 -7.71 -18.70
N THR A 2 8.53 -7.00 -18.88
CA THR A 2 8.97 -5.88 -18.02
C THR A 2 8.25 -4.56 -18.28
N GLU A 3 7.87 -4.26 -19.51
CA GLU A 3 7.15 -3.01 -19.84
C GLU A 3 5.69 -2.97 -19.34
N THR A 4 5.07 -4.13 -19.15
CA THR A 4 3.68 -4.21 -18.66
C THR A 4 3.56 -3.90 -17.15
N HIS A 5 4.57 -4.21 -16.34
CA HIS A 5 4.53 -3.94 -14.89
C HIS A 5 4.57 -2.45 -14.58
N GLU A 6 5.46 -1.69 -15.21
CA GLU A 6 5.56 -0.24 -14.99
C GLU A 6 4.27 0.51 -15.38
N LEU A 7 3.59 0.07 -16.44
CA LEU A 7 2.31 0.65 -16.86
C LEU A 7 1.17 0.38 -15.85
N TYR A 8 1.12 -0.80 -15.24
CA TYR A 8 0.16 -1.11 -14.19
C TYR A 8 0.42 -0.31 -12.92
N GLU A 9 1.66 -0.19 -12.48
CA GLU A 9 2.05 0.62 -11.33
C GLU A 9 1.63 2.08 -11.50
N LEU A 10 1.91 2.70 -12.66
CA LEU A 10 1.52 4.06 -12.98
C LEU A 10 -0.01 4.23 -13.06
N TYR A 11 -0.72 3.22 -13.57
CA TYR A 11 -2.19 3.24 -13.62
C TYR A 11 -2.79 3.24 -12.22
N TYR A 12 -2.32 2.38 -11.32
CA TYR A 12 -2.76 2.34 -9.93
C TYR A 12 -2.47 3.65 -9.21
N LEU A 13 -1.24 4.15 -9.30
CA LEU A 13 -0.85 5.41 -8.69
C LEU A 13 -1.69 6.58 -9.17
N ARG A 14 -1.88 6.69 -10.46
CA ARG A 14 -2.59 7.82 -11.05
C ARG A 14 -4.09 7.82 -10.77
N ASN A 15 -4.73 6.65 -10.81
CA ASN A 15 -6.19 6.56 -10.81
C ASN A 15 -6.77 6.15 -9.44
N LEU A 16 -6.10 5.30 -8.70
CA LEU A 16 -6.63 4.76 -7.44
C LEU A 16 -6.13 5.53 -6.21
N PHE A 17 -4.90 5.98 -6.21
CA PHE A 17 -4.33 6.72 -5.09
C PHE A 17 -5.09 8.02 -4.75
N PRO A 18 -5.51 8.88 -5.73
CA PRO A 18 -6.32 10.05 -5.42
C PRO A 18 -7.68 9.73 -4.80
N ILE A 19 -8.30 8.61 -5.18
CA ILE A 19 -9.59 8.17 -4.62
C ILE A 19 -9.39 7.79 -3.14
N TYR A 20 -8.33 7.07 -2.84
CA TYR A 20 -7.98 6.67 -1.47
C TYR A 20 -7.66 7.89 -0.58
N MET A 21 -6.88 8.85 -1.11
CA MET A 21 -6.49 10.06 -0.36
C MET A 21 -7.64 11.01 -0.05
N ASN A 22 -8.71 11.00 -0.84
CA ASN A 22 -9.87 11.87 -0.63
C ASN A 22 -10.85 11.36 0.44
N LYS A 23 -10.50 10.33 1.23
CA LYS A 23 -11.32 9.75 2.31
C LYS A 23 -12.75 9.39 1.88
N LEU A 24 -12.95 9.07 0.61
CA LEU A 24 -14.21 8.54 0.14
C LEU A 24 -14.40 7.13 0.70
N ASP A 25 -15.63 6.80 1.12
CA ASP A 25 -15.98 5.43 1.49
C ASP A 25 -16.04 4.57 0.21
N TYR A 26 -14.85 4.23 -0.28
CA TYR A 26 -14.65 3.52 -1.53
C TYR A 26 -13.89 2.23 -1.26
N ARG A 27 -14.49 1.10 -1.63
CA ARG A 27 -13.89 -0.22 -1.46
C ARG A 27 -13.60 -0.81 -2.83
N ILE A 28 -12.32 -1.08 -3.10
CA ILE A 28 -11.90 -1.72 -4.34
C ILE A 28 -11.67 -3.21 -4.05
N HIS A 29 -12.33 -4.04 -4.84
CA HIS A 29 -12.17 -5.48 -4.83
C HIS A 29 -11.59 -5.91 -6.17
N CYS A 30 -10.57 -6.77 -6.15
CA CYS A 30 -9.90 -7.28 -7.34
C CYS A 30 -10.07 -8.78 -7.42
N PHE A 31 -10.41 -9.26 -8.61
CA PHE A 31 -10.37 -10.67 -8.95
C PHE A 31 -9.05 -10.97 -9.64
N TYR A 32 -8.21 -11.76 -9.00
CA TYR A 32 -6.92 -12.18 -9.55
C TYR A 32 -7.10 -13.52 -10.25
N THR A 33 -6.87 -13.57 -11.55
CA THR A 33 -6.88 -14.79 -12.33
C THR A 33 -5.67 -14.83 -13.27
N ASN A 34 -5.07 -16.02 -13.40
CA ASN A 34 -4.03 -16.26 -14.40
C ASN A 34 -4.64 -16.55 -15.78
N GLU A 35 -5.93 -16.75 -15.85
CA GLU A 35 -6.66 -16.92 -17.09
C GLU A 35 -7.17 -15.56 -17.56
N ILE A 36 -6.77 -15.15 -18.77
CA ILE A 36 -7.43 -14.07 -19.47
C ILE A 36 -8.88 -14.55 -19.66
N SER A 37 -9.77 -14.04 -18.82
CA SER A 37 -11.12 -14.55 -18.79
C SER A 37 -11.76 -14.33 -20.16
N HIS A 38 -12.15 -15.41 -20.81
CA HIS A 38 -12.96 -15.36 -22.02
C HIS A 38 -14.27 -14.59 -21.84
N PHE A 39 -14.67 -14.33 -20.59
CA PHE A 39 -15.84 -13.54 -20.23
C PHE A 39 -15.79 -12.08 -20.71
N GLN A 40 -14.63 -11.44 -20.72
CA GLN A 40 -14.53 -10.07 -21.26
C GLN A 40 -14.81 -10.01 -22.76
N ASN A 41 -14.51 -11.09 -23.48
CA ASN A 41 -14.73 -11.18 -24.92
C ASN A 41 -16.14 -11.66 -25.29
N LEU A 42 -16.89 -12.21 -24.35
CA LEU A 42 -18.25 -12.70 -24.57
C LEU A 42 -19.33 -11.73 -24.11
N SER A 43 -19.00 -10.75 -23.28
CA SER A 43 -19.95 -9.74 -22.82
C SER A 43 -19.92 -8.52 -23.73
N VAL A 44 -21.05 -8.24 -24.38
CA VAL A 44 -21.23 -7.02 -25.20
C VAL A 44 -21.25 -5.77 -24.32
N LEU A 45 -21.65 -5.90 -23.04
CA LEU A 45 -21.79 -4.81 -22.08
C LEU A 45 -21.04 -5.18 -20.78
N PRO A 46 -19.68 -5.13 -20.78
CA PRO A 46 -18.86 -5.64 -19.69
C PRO A 46 -18.84 -4.74 -18.44
N TYR A 47 -19.23 -3.49 -18.56
CA TYR A 47 -19.25 -2.54 -17.46
C TYR A 47 -20.64 -2.39 -16.88
N MET A 48 -20.74 -2.31 -15.56
CA MET A 48 -21.98 -2.13 -14.84
C MET A 48 -21.84 -1.08 -13.75
N ILE A 49 -22.81 -0.18 -13.68
CA ILE A 49 -23.08 0.68 -12.54
C ILE A 49 -24.36 0.18 -11.91
N LEU A 50 -24.32 -0.14 -10.63
CA LEU A 50 -25.46 -0.70 -9.90
C LEU A 50 -25.73 0.15 -8.66
N THR A 51 -26.98 0.60 -8.51
CA THR A 51 -27.47 1.37 -7.38
C THR A 51 -28.75 0.72 -6.83
N SER A 52 -29.31 1.27 -5.74
CA SER A 52 -30.59 0.83 -5.21
C SER A 52 -31.80 1.15 -6.10
N GLU A 53 -31.66 2.11 -7.04
CA GLU A 53 -32.76 2.63 -7.85
C GLU A 53 -32.68 2.24 -9.31
N PHE A 54 -31.47 2.05 -9.82
CA PHE A 54 -31.23 1.70 -11.21
C PHE A 54 -29.91 0.95 -11.40
N ALA A 55 -29.80 0.26 -12.53
CA ALA A 55 -28.52 -0.24 -13.02
C ALA A 55 -28.30 0.20 -14.47
N ILE A 56 -27.05 0.44 -14.83
CA ILE A 56 -26.62 0.69 -16.19
C ILE A 56 -25.55 -0.31 -16.57
N THR A 57 -25.73 -1.04 -17.66
CA THR A 57 -24.67 -1.80 -18.30
C THR A 57 -24.23 -1.09 -19.57
N CYS A 58 -22.92 -1.08 -19.87
CA CYS A 58 -22.42 -0.39 -21.05
C CYS A 58 -21.29 -1.15 -21.74
N SER A 59 -21.11 -0.84 -23.02
CA SER A 59 -20.03 -1.34 -23.86
C SER A 59 -18.66 -0.79 -23.42
N SER A 60 -17.58 -1.45 -23.85
CA SER A 60 -16.21 -1.07 -23.49
C SER A 60 -15.79 0.31 -24.03
N ASP A 61 -16.44 0.80 -25.07
CA ASP A 61 -16.25 2.14 -25.64
C ASP A 61 -17.23 3.20 -25.09
N TYR A 62 -18.12 2.79 -24.16
CA TYR A 62 -19.17 3.61 -23.54
C TYR A 62 -20.17 4.23 -24.54
N GLN A 63 -20.28 3.69 -25.75
CA GLN A 63 -21.19 4.23 -26.78
C GLN A 63 -22.61 3.60 -26.72
N MET A 64 -22.71 2.43 -26.11
CA MET A 64 -23.98 1.72 -25.93
C MET A 64 -24.19 1.34 -24.48
N GLY A 65 -25.43 1.41 -24.01
CA GLY A 65 -25.80 1.00 -22.68
C GLY A 65 -27.27 0.68 -22.55
N ILE A 66 -27.60 -0.07 -21.50
CA ILE A 66 -28.98 -0.40 -21.14
C ILE A 66 -29.22 0.07 -19.72
N LEU A 67 -30.31 0.81 -19.53
CA LEU A 67 -30.80 1.23 -18.22
C LEU A 67 -31.87 0.23 -17.73
N TYR A 68 -31.70 -0.28 -16.52
CA TYR A 68 -32.64 -1.15 -15.83
C TYR A 68 -33.21 -0.42 -14.62
N GLN A 69 -34.55 -0.48 -14.44
CA GLN A 69 -35.25 0.12 -13.30
C GLN A 69 -36.26 -0.84 -12.65
N SER A 70 -36.40 -2.06 -13.19
CA SER A 70 -37.25 -3.07 -12.59
C SER A 70 -36.63 -3.61 -11.30
N PRO A 71 -37.36 -3.62 -10.16
CA PRO A 71 -36.86 -4.13 -8.90
C PRO A 71 -36.35 -5.57 -8.98
N ASP A 72 -37.04 -6.45 -9.72
CA ASP A 72 -36.66 -7.84 -9.87
C ASP A 72 -35.34 -7.99 -10.65
N ILE A 73 -35.13 -7.16 -11.65
CA ILE A 73 -33.87 -7.13 -12.41
C ILE A 73 -32.74 -6.57 -11.54
N LEU A 74 -33.01 -5.52 -10.78
CA LEU A 74 -32.00 -4.95 -9.86
C LEU A 74 -31.58 -5.97 -8.81
N GLN A 75 -32.53 -6.70 -8.23
CA GLN A 75 -32.22 -7.75 -7.26
C GLN A 75 -31.34 -8.84 -7.90
N ALA A 76 -31.69 -9.32 -9.07
CA ALA A 76 -30.88 -10.33 -9.78
C ALA A 76 -29.46 -9.83 -10.09
N LEU A 77 -29.30 -8.54 -10.48
CA LEU A 77 -27.99 -7.95 -10.71
C LEU A 77 -27.18 -7.79 -9.41
N TRP A 78 -27.83 -7.47 -8.29
CA TRP A 78 -27.19 -7.45 -6.97
C TRP A 78 -26.72 -8.84 -6.56
N ASP A 79 -27.50 -9.88 -6.77
CA ASP A 79 -27.11 -11.27 -6.46
C ASP A 79 -25.89 -11.70 -7.30
N VAL A 80 -25.85 -11.32 -8.58
CA VAL A 80 -24.67 -11.54 -9.43
C VAL A 80 -23.46 -10.76 -8.93
N PHE A 81 -23.63 -9.49 -8.57
CA PHE A 81 -22.55 -8.67 -8.03
C PHE A 81 -21.96 -9.27 -6.77
N HIS A 82 -22.80 -9.65 -5.79
CA HIS A 82 -22.32 -10.24 -4.53
C HIS A 82 -21.61 -11.56 -4.75
N SER A 83 -22.12 -12.43 -5.62
CA SER A 83 -21.45 -13.71 -5.94
C SER A 83 -20.07 -13.51 -6.61
N HIS A 84 -19.90 -12.47 -7.40
CA HIS A 84 -18.57 -12.09 -7.92
C HIS A 84 -17.69 -11.46 -6.85
N GLN A 85 -18.25 -10.58 -5.99
CA GLN A 85 -17.52 -9.94 -4.90
C GLN A 85 -16.93 -10.97 -3.92
N ASP A 86 -17.66 -12.05 -3.64
CA ASP A 86 -17.19 -13.16 -2.77
C ASP A 86 -15.96 -13.88 -3.33
N LEU A 87 -15.72 -13.82 -4.63
CA LEU A 87 -14.54 -14.36 -5.29
C LEU A 87 -13.38 -13.35 -5.36
N CYS A 88 -13.64 -12.09 -5.02
CA CYS A 88 -12.66 -11.02 -5.09
C CYS A 88 -11.92 -10.85 -3.77
N GLN A 89 -10.74 -10.28 -3.86
CA GLN A 89 -9.97 -9.84 -2.70
C GLN A 89 -9.99 -8.30 -2.61
N PRO A 90 -10.04 -7.73 -1.40
CA PRO A 90 -9.93 -6.29 -1.27
C PRO A 90 -8.56 -5.83 -1.78
N ALA A 91 -8.57 -4.85 -2.68
CA ALA A 91 -7.33 -4.27 -3.22
C ALA A 91 -6.58 -3.44 -2.17
N PHE A 92 -7.31 -2.94 -1.15
CA PHE A 92 -6.75 -2.18 -0.04
C PHE A 92 -7.24 -2.74 1.28
N GLN A 93 -6.34 -2.84 2.22
CA GLN A 93 -6.64 -3.13 3.62
C GLN A 93 -6.23 -1.92 4.46
N THR A 94 -7.15 -1.43 5.29
CA THR A 94 -6.85 -0.40 6.28
C THR A 94 -6.51 -1.07 7.59
N PHE A 95 -5.36 -0.72 8.16
CA PHE A 95 -4.98 -1.14 9.50
C PHE A 95 -5.24 0.03 10.46
N PRO A 96 -6.15 -0.13 11.44
CA PRO A 96 -6.29 0.87 12.47
C PRO A 96 -5.02 0.85 13.34
N ILE A 97 -4.20 1.90 13.22
CA ILE A 97 -3.06 2.09 14.14
C ILE A 97 -3.67 2.37 15.52
N ILE A 98 -3.73 1.33 16.33
CA ILE A 98 -4.08 1.46 17.75
C ILE A 98 -2.85 2.07 18.41
N ALA A 99 -3.00 3.29 18.90
CA ALA A 99 -1.92 4.17 19.36
C ALA A 99 -1.01 3.59 20.47
N ASN A 100 -1.28 2.39 20.97
CA ASN A 100 -0.53 1.77 22.07
C ASN A 100 -0.10 0.32 21.79
N ASP A 101 -0.18 -0.17 20.56
CA ASP A 101 0.13 -1.57 20.24
C ASP A 101 1.15 -1.69 19.09
N LEU A 102 2.38 -1.29 19.39
CA LEU A 102 3.52 -1.41 18.48
C LEU A 102 3.80 -2.87 18.05
N PRO A 103 3.69 -3.89 18.94
CA PRO A 103 3.81 -5.28 18.53
C PRO A 103 2.83 -5.70 17.44
N SER A 104 1.56 -5.35 17.58
CA SER A 104 0.53 -5.66 16.57
C SER A 104 0.80 -4.94 15.24
N LEU A 105 1.33 -3.72 15.27
CA LEU A 105 1.74 -3.02 14.06
C LEU A 105 2.85 -3.78 13.32
N PHE A 106 3.92 -4.16 14.01
CA PHE A 106 5.01 -4.93 13.38
C PHE A 106 4.54 -6.29 12.88
N GLN A 107 3.69 -6.98 13.63
CA GLN A 107 3.14 -8.27 13.20
C GLN A 107 2.26 -8.13 11.95
N PHE A 108 1.43 -7.10 11.89
CA PHE A 108 0.61 -6.81 10.71
C PHE A 108 1.50 -6.55 9.49
N VAL A 109 2.49 -5.67 9.61
CA VAL A 109 3.42 -5.36 8.51
C VAL A 109 4.17 -6.61 8.06
N ALA A 110 4.68 -7.42 8.98
CA ALA A 110 5.37 -8.66 8.67
C ALA A 110 4.47 -9.65 7.92
N ASN A 111 3.24 -9.85 8.40
CA ASN A 111 2.27 -10.77 7.77
C ASN A 111 1.88 -10.30 6.36
N THR A 112 1.60 -9.01 6.19
CA THR A 112 1.22 -8.44 4.90
C THR A 112 2.36 -8.54 3.89
N ARG A 113 3.60 -8.32 4.32
CA ARG A 113 4.78 -8.35 3.44
C ARG A 113 5.25 -9.76 3.11
N SER A 114 5.02 -10.75 3.98
CA SER A 114 5.54 -12.11 3.80
C SER A 114 5.01 -12.81 2.54
N SER A 115 3.79 -12.54 2.13
CA SER A 115 3.13 -13.14 0.96
C SER A 115 3.28 -12.33 -0.33
N ALA A 116 3.82 -11.10 -0.26
CA ALA A 116 3.93 -10.22 -1.41
C ALA A 116 5.15 -10.56 -2.27
N GLU A 117 4.97 -10.70 -3.59
CA GLU A 117 6.07 -10.84 -4.54
C GLU A 117 6.80 -9.52 -4.78
N LEU A 118 6.05 -8.42 -4.89
CA LEU A 118 6.54 -7.05 -5.03
C LEU A 118 5.85 -6.17 -4.00
N ILE A 119 6.60 -5.30 -3.36
CA ILE A 119 6.10 -4.27 -2.45
C ILE A 119 6.37 -2.91 -3.06
N ILE A 120 5.34 -2.10 -3.17
CA ILE A 120 5.44 -0.68 -3.52
C ILE A 120 4.98 0.11 -2.32
N ASP A 121 5.89 0.88 -1.74
CA ASP A 121 5.63 1.74 -0.60
C ASP A 121 5.59 3.21 -1.06
N ILE A 122 4.55 3.92 -0.69
CA ILE A 122 4.34 5.32 -1.10
C ILE A 122 3.99 6.13 0.13
N GLN A 123 4.87 7.01 0.50
CA GLN A 123 4.70 7.83 1.70
C GLN A 123 5.38 9.21 1.53
N PRO A 124 5.02 10.22 2.34
CA PRO A 124 5.64 11.53 2.24
C PRO A 124 7.14 11.49 2.48
N GLU A 125 7.58 10.89 3.58
CA GLU A 125 8.99 10.66 3.89
C GLU A 125 9.48 9.36 3.24
N ALA A 126 10.79 9.24 3.02
CA ALA A 126 11.35 7.96 2.61
C ALA A 126 11.23 6.93 3.73
N CYS A 127 10.84 5.70 3.39
CA CYS A 127 10.78 4.59 4.33
C CYS A 127 12.16 4.36 4.97
N ILE A 128 12.26 4.51 6.28
CA ILE A 128 13.52 4.35 7.01
C ILE A 128 13.64 3.02 7.76
N LEU A 129 12.56 2.28 7.89
CA LEU A 129 12.54 0.98 8.59
C LEU A 129 13.66 0.02 8.15
N PRO A 130 14.01 -0.10 6.85
CA PRO A 130 15.10 -0.99 6.42
C PRO A 130 16.47 -0.63 7.00
N PHE A 131 16.64 0.60 7.48
CA PHE A 131 17.91 1.13 8.00
C PHE A 131 17.94 1.23 9.52
N LEU A 132 16.79 1.01 10.19
CA LEU A 132 16.68 0.99 11.65
C LEU A 132 17.25 -0.32 12.21
N ARG A 133 18.59 -0.36 12.38
CA ARG A 133 19.21 -1.47 13.08
C ARG A 133 18.78 -1.48 14.54
N ARG A 134 18.87 -2.65 15.17
CA ARG A 134 18.45 -2.85 16.56
C ARG A 134 18.98 -1.78 17.53
N ASN A 135 20.28 -1.48 17.48
CA ASN A 135 20.88 -0.44 18.33
C ASN A 135 20.26 0.95 18.09
N LEU A 136 20.01 1.31 16.83
CA LEU A 136 19.38 2.59 16.51
C LEU A 136 17.91 2.63 16.99
N LEU A 137 17.19 1.53 16.82
CA LEU A 137 15.81 1.41 17.30
C LEU A 137 15.75 1.50 18.83
N GLU A 138 16.63 0.81 19.55
CA GLU A 138 16.72 0.87 21.02
C GLU A 138 17.06 2.29 21.51
N ASP A 139 17.86 3.04 20.75
CA ASP A 139 18.22 4.43 21.09
C ASP A 139 17.06 5.41 20.94
N ILE A 140 16.20 5.19 19.93
CA ILE A 140 15.10 6.13 19.62
C ILE A 140 13.78 5.78 20.30
N ILE A 141 13.53 4.52 20.62
CA ILE A 141 12.28 4.10 21.25
C ILE A 141 12.14 4.74 22.65
N ASN A 142 10.94 5.25 22.93
CA ASN A 142 10.63 5.81 24.23
C ASN A 142 10.76 4.74 25.33
N ARG A 143 11.60 5.02 26.34
CA ARG A 143 11.94 4.10 27.42
C ARG A 143 10.76 3.73 28.31
N ASP A 144 9.70 4.54 28.29
CA ASP A 144 8.48 4.30 29.06
C ASP A 144 7.60 3.22 28.38
N ILE A 145 7.96 2.80 27.17
CA ILE A 145 7.23 1.77 26.43
C ILE A 145 7.95 0.43 26.62
N PRO A 146 7.28 -0.56 27.20
CA PRO A 146 7.87 -1.88 27.33
C PRO A 146 8.13 -2.49 25.95
N MET A 147 9.40 -2.68 25.62
CA MET A 147 9.83 -3.37 24.39
C MET A 147 10.35 -4.76 24.73
N PRO A 148 9.49 -5.79 24.74
CA PRO A 148 9.94 -7.16 24.95
C PRO A 148 10.96 -7.57 23.88
N ASN A 149 11.93 -8.40 24.24
CA ASN A 149 12.93 -8.92 23.28
C ASN A 149 12.28 -9.59 22.05
N SER A 150 11.08 -10.15 22.19
CA SER A 150 10.33 -10.72 21.08
C SER A 150 9.95 -9.66 20.02
N VAL A 151 9.60 -8.44 20.44
CA VAL A 151 9.27 -7.33 19.53
C VAL A 151 10.52 -6.80 18.84
N LEU A 152 11.62 -6.65 19.57
CA LEU A 152 12.91 -6.27 18.99
C LEU A 152 13.38 -7.30 17.95
N SER A 153 13.23 -8.60 18.25
CA SER A 153 13.56 -9.65 17.29
C SER A 153 12.66 -9.65 16.06
N LEU A 154 11.36 -9.36 16.23
CA LEU A 154 10.43 -9.23 15.11
C LEU A 154 10.81 -8.03 14.23
N ALA A 155 11.17 -6.91 14.83
CA ALA A 155 11.64 -5.72 14.13
C ALA A 155 12.95 -6.02 13.35
N ASP A 156 13.93 -6.66 13.95
CA ASP A 156 15.18 -7.05 13.28
C ASP A 156 14.93 -7.93 12.07
N ASN A 157 14.04 -8.92 12.18
CA ASN A 157 13.67 -9.79 11.06
C ASN A 157 12.99 -9.00 9.94
N LEU A 158 12.05 -8.10 10.28
CA LEU A 158 11.35 -7.24 9.32
C LEU A 158 12.33 -6.32 8.59
N PHE A 159 13.26 -5.70 9.30
CA PHE A 159 14.24 -4.80 8.69
C PHE A 159 15.21 -5.56 7.78
N SER A 160 15.64 -6.75 8.20
CA SER A 160 16.50 -7.61 7.38
C SER A 160 15.80 -8.11 6.13
N ASP A 161 14.53 -8.50 6.22
CA ASP A 161 13.72 -8.91 5.07
C ASP A 161 13.51 -7.75 4.09
N ASN A 162 13.18 -6.55 4.59
CA ASN A 162 13.04 -5.36 3.75
C ASN A 162 14.35 -5.04 3.00
N MET A 163 15.49 -5.09 3.67
CA MET A 163 16.79 -4.87 3.03
C MET A 163 17.11 -5.91 1.96
N GLN A 164 16.75 -7.18 2.20
CA GLN A 164 16.94 -8.22 1.19
C GLN A 164 16.03 -7.98 -0.02
N ARG A 165 14.76 -7.64 0.21
CA ARG A 165 13.80 -7.31 -0.87
C ARG A 165 14.21 -6.10 -1.68
N ILE A 166 14.79 -5.06 -1.07
CA ILE A 166 15.37 -3.91 -1.77
C ILE A 166 16.46 -4.38 -2.73
N LYS A 167 17.41 -5.20 -2.26
CA LYS A 167 18.51 -5.74 -3.08
C LYS A 167 18.01 -6.62 -4.23
N ASP A 168 16.92 -7.35 -4.01
CA ASP A 168 16.31 -8.24 -5.00
C ASP A 168 15.39 -7.48 -5.99
N GLY A 169 15.25 -6.15 -5.86
CA GLY A 169 14.35 -5.33 -6.67
C GLY A 169 12.86 -5.58 -6.41
N LYS A 170 12.53 -6.19 -5.26
CA LYS A 170 11.17 -6.57 -4.87
C LYS A 170 10.54 -5.59 -3.88
N PHE A 171 11.20 -4.50 -3.56
CA PHE A 171 10.70 -3.43 -2.72
C PHE A 171 11.10 -2.09 -3.33
N ILE A 172 10.09 -1.35 -3.82
CA ILE A 172 10.25 -0.04 -4.44
C ILE A 172 9.57 0.99 -3.55
N ILE A 173 10.25 2.08 -3.26
CA ILE A 173 9.80 3.11 -2.34
C ILE A 173 9.69 4.43 -3.07
N TYR A 174 8.51 5.04 -3.02
CA TYR A 174 8.26 6.37 -3.54
C TYR A 174 8.07 7.34 -2.38
N PHE A 175 8.76 8.48 -2.43
CA PHE A 175 8.68 9.52 -1.42
C PHE A 175 8.77 10.90 -2.04
N THR A 176 8.47 11.96 -1.26
CA THR A 176 8.46 13.34 -1.75
C THR A 176 9.68 14.12 -1.25
N GLU A 177 10.11 15.13 -2.01
CA GLU A 177 11.14 16.07 -1.58
C GLU A 177 10.70 16.81 -0.31
N HIS A 178 9.41 17.17 -0.22
CA HIS A 178 8.85 17.85 0.96
C HIS A 178 8.94 16.97 2.21
N GLY A 179 8.52 15.71 2.13
CA GLY A 179 8.60 14.78 3.25
C GLY A 179 10.04 14.53 3.69
N MET A 180 10.98 14.42 2.74
CA MET A 180 12.40 14.28 3.06
C MET A 180 12.97 15.52 3.75
N THR A 181 12.56 16.70 3.31
CA THR A 181 12.96 17.96 3.95
C THR A 181 12.45 18.01 5.40
N ARG A 182 11.19 17.63 5.64
CA ARG A 182 10.61 17.54 6.99
C ARG A 182 11.39 16.56 7.87
N PHE A 183 11.66 15.35 7.35
CA PHE A 183 12.50 14.36 8.07
C PHE A 183 13.86 14.94 8.48
N LEU A 184 14.54 15.61 7.55
CA LEU A 184 15.86 16.22 7.83
C LEU A 184 15.80 17.37 8.84
N GLN A 185 14.72 18.09 8.90
CA GLN A 185 14.54 19.20 9.86
C GLN A 185 14.13 18.72 11.25
N GLU A 186 13.17 17.78 11.30
CA GLU A 186 12.49 17.39 12.54
C GLU A 186 13.00 16.06 13.11
N GLY A 187 13.53 15.17 12.28
CA GLY A 187 13.92 13.81 12.67
C GLY A 187 12.73 12.88 12.91
N LEU A 188 11.55 13.27 12.43
CA LEU A 188 10.32 12.49 12.54
C LEU A 188 10.09 11.67 11.27
N PHE A 189 9.39 10.55 11.40
CA PHE A 189 8.97 9.67 10.31
C PHE A 189 7.62 9.02 10.68
N GLU A 190 6.84 8.61 9.67
CA GLU A 190 5.43 8.21 9.87
C GLU A 190 5.22 6.72 10.04
N GLU A 191 6.22 5.88 9.77
CA GLU A 191 6.09 4.42 9.86
C GLU A 191 5.90 3.89 11.28
N ILE A 192 6.36 4.65 12.28
CA ILE A 192 6.11 4.40 13.70
C ILE A 192 5.41 5.64 14.26
N PRO A 193 4.28 5.49 14.97
CA PRO A 193 3.63 6.65 15.57
C PRO A 193 4.57 7.44 16.49
N PRO A 194 4.58 8.80 16.42
CA PRO A 194 5.52 9.64 17.15
C PRO A 194 5.50 9.46 18.67
N ALA A 195 4.40 8.93 19.24
CA ALA A 195 4.31 8.62 20.67
C ALA A 195 5.26 7.50 21.11
N PHE A 196 5.76 6.68 20.17
CA PHE A 196 6.61 5.52 20.49
C PHE A 196 8.10 5.81 20.43
N TYR A 197 8.54 6.94 19.87
CA TYR A 197 9.97 7.18 19.68
C TYR A 197 10.32 8.66 19.88
N HIS A 198 11.61 8.91 20.13
CA HIS A 198 12.19 10.25 20.13
C HIS A 198 12.70 10.61 18.74
N PRO A 199 12.56 11.88 18.29
CA PRO A 199 13.09 12.31 17.00
C PRO A 199 14.57 11.93 16.83
N LEU A 200 14.94 11.49 15.64
CA LEU A 200 16.33 11.15 15.32
C LEU A 200 17.22 12.39 15.47
N ASN A 201 18.38 12.23 16.10
CA ASN A 201 19.38 13.28 16.18
C ASN A 201 20.06 13.52 14.81
N ILE A 202 20.88 14.55 14.70
CA ILE A 202 21.51 14.95 13.43
C ILE A 202 22.37 13.85 12.84
N GLU A 203 23.17 13.15 13.64
CA GLU A 203 24.06 12.09 13.18
C GLU A 203 23.27 10.89 12.65
N GLN A 204 22.21 10.52 13.34
CA GLN A 204 21.29 9.45 12.92
C GLN A 204 20.59 9.80 11.60
N ARG A 205 20.13 11.05 11.44
CA ARG A 205 19.52 11.53 10.18
C ARG A 205 20.51 11.51 9.02
N ILE A 206 21.76 11.95 9.24
CA ILE A 206 22.81 11.90 8.22
C ILE A 206 23.09 10.44 7.80
N TYR A 207 23.18 9.53 8.77
CA TYR A 207 23.36 8.10 8.48
C TYR A 207 22.23 7.55 7.60
N ILE A 208 20.97 7.83 7.96
CA ILE A 208 19.80 7.39 7.19
C ILE A 208 19.80 8.01 5.79
N LEU A 209 20.09 9.32 5.68
CA LEU A 209 20.18 10.01 4.38
C LEU A 209 21.19 9.37 3.43
N HIS A 210 22.36 8.99 3.95
CA HIS A 210 23.36 8.27 3.15
C HIS A 210 22.82 6.93 2.62
N LYS A 211 22.10 6.19 3.47
CA LYS A 211 21.49 4.91 3.07
C LYS A 211 20.40 5.08 2.01
N ILE A 212 19.55 6.08 2.17
CA ILE A 212 18.52 6.42 1.15
C ILE A 212 19.19 6.83 -0.16
N SER A 213 20.26 7.65 -0.11
CA SER A 213 20.98 8.06 -1.31
C SER A 213 21.61 6.88 -2.05
N GLU A 214 22.18 5.88 -1.34
CA GLU A 214 22.66 4.64 -1.92
C GLU A 214 21.52 3.93 -2.69
N CYS A 215 20.34 3.78 -2.08
CA CYS A 215 19.17 3.14 -2.68
C CYS A 215 18.50 3.96 -3.80
N CYS A 216 18.67 5.28 -3.82
CA CYS A 216 18.26 6.10 -4.98
C CYS A 216 19.11 5.81 -6.22
N HIS A 217 20.39 5.50 -6.03
CA HIS A 217 21.29 5.16 -7.13
C HIS A 217 20.95 3.82 -7.78
N ASP A 218 20.47 2.85 -7.02
CA ASP A 218 20.06 1.54 -7.55
C ASP A 218 18.60 1.51 -8.04
N GLY A 219 17.83 2.60 -7.81
CA GLY A 219 16.47 2.77 -8.29
C GLY A 219 15.40 2.17 -7.37
N SER A 220 15.77 1.66 -6.20
CA SER A 220 14.81 1.12 -5.21
C SER A 220 14.05 2.25 -4.49
N TYR A 221 14.67 3.42 -4.35
CA TYR A 221 14.06 4.63 -3.80
C TYR A 221 13.88 5.68 -4.89
N ARG A 222 12.66 6.23 -5.01
CA ARG A 222 12.28 7.14 -6.09
C ARG A 222 11.58 8.38 -5.55
N ILE A 223 12.02 9.56 -5.99
CA ILE A 223 11.44 10.84 -5.58
C ILE A 223 10.25 11.16 -6.49
N LEU A 224 9.09 11.39 -5.86
CA LEU A 224 7.92 11.96 -6.53
C LEU A 224 8.08 13.48 -6.59
N LYS A 225 7.91 14.04 -7.79
CA LYS A 225 7.95 15.48 -8.05
C LYS A 225 6.56 16.08 -8.10
#